data_a38740a84b96b3bb3cb82df2bc7ef35d
#
_entry.id   a38740a84b96b3bb3cb82df2bc7ef35d
#
_cell.length_a   1.000
_cell.length_b   1.000
_cell.length_c   1.000
_cell.angle_alpha   90.00
_cell.angle_beta   90.00
_cell.angle_gamma   90.00
#
_symmetry.space_group_name_H-M   'P 1'
#
loop_
_entity.id
_entity.type
_entity.pdbx_description
1 polymer ?
#
loop_
_entity_poly.entity_id
_entity_poly.type
_entity_poly.pdbx_seq_one_letter_code
_entity_poly.pdbx_strand_id
1 'polypeptide(L)'
;MPQPSTLAMYELTINARVSWQAHSLSNAGTNGSNKVMSRRQLLADGSETDACSGSIAKHHHAVLLAEYLAVSGFPLCQACRHRDGRRVAALIERPEYKNLSIEQILQGCGLCDAHGFLVTAKNANSQQGTEARSKLTKHSLVEFSFALGLPGRAQETLHLFTRSGESKDEGQMLMKIPARSGDYALLVRYTSVGIGVDTYRWRVAIFDEQQRRNRHRAILSALRDALLSPDGAMTATMLPHLTGLEGAIVVQSDVGRAPMYSALKDDFVTRLVAMQSDACLVYPFATVDAFHAIMQDLIASSAPYLPASYRTARQQEGDE
;
A
#
# COMPACT_ATOMS: atom_id res chain seq x y z
N MET A 1 26.21 22.99 -13.17
CA MET A 1 25.32 23.20 -12.01
C MET A 1 25.48 22.00 -11.10
N PRO A 2 25.69 22.16 -9.78
CA PRO A 2 25.70 21.01 -8.88
C PRO A 2 24.35 20.30 -9.00
N GLN A 3 24.37 18.98 -9.16
CA GLN A 3 23.12 18.19 -9.14
C GLN A 3 22.45 18.42 -7.79
N PRO A 4 21.12 18.65 -7.74
CA PRO A 4 20.42 18.77 -6.47
C PRO A 4 20.68 17.52 -5.65
N SER A 5 21.04 17.70 -4.38
CA SER A 5 21.31 16.59 -3.47
C SER A 5 20.07 15.71 -3.41
N THR A 6 20.22 14.44 -3.76
CA THR A 6 19.12 13.47 -3.69
C THR A 6 18.66 13.31 -2.24
N LEU A 7 17.38 13.53 -1.98
CA LEU A 7 16.79 13.35 -0.65
C LEU A 7 16.80 11.86 -0.28
N ALA A 8 17.60 11.48 0.71
CA ALA A 8 17.51 10.15 1.29
C ALA A 8 16.20 10.02 2.06
N MET A 9 15.41 9.00 1.77
CA MET A 9 14.14 8.76 2.43
C MET A 9 14.23 7.47 3.25
N TYR A 10 14.10 7.56 4.57
CA TYR A 10 13.99 6.40 5.45
C TYR A 10 12.54 5.89 5.51
N GLU A 11 11.62 6.80 5.78
CA GLU A 11 10.19 6.52 5.88
C GLU A 11 9.38 7.72 5.36
N LEU A 12 8.24 7.45 4.77
CA LEU A 12 7.26 8.46 4.37
C LEU A 12 5.91 8.11 4.98
N THR A 13 5.19 9.12 5.49
CA THR A 13 3.77 8.98 5.81
C THR A 13 2.93 9.98 5.04
N ILE A 14 1.73 9.57 4.64
CA ILE A 14 0.70 10.44 4.10
C ILE A 14 -0.42 10.48 5.12
N ASN A 15 -0.70 11.66 5.64
CA ASN A 15 -1.74 11.93 6.60
C ASN A 15 -2.77 12.80 5.88
N ALA A 16 -3.90 12.25 5.48
CA ALA A 16 -4.79 12.92 4.55
C ALA A 16 -6.26 12.83 4.93
N ARG A 17 -6.99 13.84 4.52
CA ARG A 17 -8.44 13.85 4.42
C ARG A 17 -8.80 13.85 2.93
N VAL A 18 -9.62 12.90 2.51
CA VAL A 18 -10.03 12.72 1.13
C VAL A 18 -11.56 12.82 1.04
N SER A 19 -12.06 13.55 0.06
CA SER A 19 -13.51 13.70 -0.19
C SER A 19 -13.89 12.88 -1.41
N TRP A 20 -14.65 11.82 -1.17
CA TRP A 20 -15.20 10.95 -2.21
C TRP A 20 -16.71 11.09 -2.30
N GLN A 21 -17.22 11.15 -3.53
CA GLN A 21 -18.65 11.19 -3.78
C GLN A 21 -19.11 9.97 -4.58
N ALA A 22 -20.32 9.50 -4.29
CA ALA A 22 -21.03 8.45 -5.03
C ALA A 22 -20.25 7.14 -5.18
N HIS A 23 -19.55 6.70 -4.13
CA HIS A 23 -18.70 5.51 -4.17
C HIS A 23 -19.25 4.31 -3.41
N SER A 24 -18.80 3.11 -3.78
CA SER A 24 -18.97 1.86 -3.04
C SER A 24 -17.66 1.06 -2.98
N LEU A 25 -16.57 1.75 -2.57
CA LEU A 25 -15.20 1.20 -2.57
C LEU A 25 -15.03 -0.02 -1.67
N SER A 26 -15.72 -0.06 -0.52
CA SER A 26 -15.54 -1.12 0.48
C SER A 26 -16.87 -1.54 1.08
N ASN A 27 -17.17 -2.84 1.02
CA ASN A 27 -18.41 -3.40 1.55
C ASN A 27 -18.09 -4.47 2.62
N ALA A 28 -19.05 -4.74 3.52
CA ALA A 28 -18.90 -5.70 4.63
C ALA A 28 -19.50 -7.07 4.32
N GLY A 29 -19.90 -7.32 3.07
CA GLY A 29 -20.61 -8.53 2.68
C GLY A 29 -22.10 -8.26 2.44
N THR A 30 -22.94 -9.30 2.45
CA THR A 30 -24.39 -9.20 2.22
C THR A 30 -25.16 -9.58 3.47
N ASN A 31 -26.28 -8.91 3.69
CA ASN A 31 -27.28 -9.30 4.70
C ASN A 31 -28.53 -9.82 3.99
N GLY A 32 -28.85 -11.10 4.24
CA GLY A 32 -29.85 -11.82 3.45
C GLY A 32 -29.39 -11.98 1.99
N SER A 33 -30.35 -12.21 1.07
CA SER A 33 -30.03 -12.46 -0.33
C SER A 33 -29.68 -11.17 -1.13
N ASN A 34 -30.15 -9.99 -0.70
CA ASN A 34 -30.28 -8.86 -1.65
C ASN A 34 -29.70 -7.54 -1.16
N LYS A 35 -29.13 -7.43 0.06
CA LYS A 35 -28.61 -6.18 0.58
C LYS A 35 -27.10 -6.27 0.82
N VAL A 36 -26.34 -5.50 0.07
CA VAL A 36 -24.91 -5.26 0.34
C VAL A 36 -24.80 -4.30 1.52
N MET A 37 -23.97 -4.64 2.49
CA MET A 37 -23.75 -3.81 3.69
C MET A 37 -22.54 -2.91 3.50
N SER A 38 -22.68 -1.65 3.88
CA SER A 38 -21.53 -0.76 4.02
C SER A 38 -20.62 -1.25 5.16
N ARG A 39 -19.34 -1.00 5.02
CA ARG A 39 -18.38 -1.28 6.10
C ARG A 39 -18.40 -0.12 7.08
N ARG A 40 -18.55 -0.45 8.36
CA ARG A 40 -18.55 0.54 9.44
C ARG A 40 -17.44 0.23 10.45
N GLN A 41 -17.00 1.27 11.16
CA GLN A 41 -16.02 1.17 12.23
C GLN A 41 -16.51 1.95 13.46
N LEU A 42 -16.22 1.40 14.63
CA LEU A 42 -16.46 2.05 15.91
C LEU A 42 -15.30 3.00 16.21
N LEU A 43 -15.60 4.25 16.54
CA LEU A 43 -14.62 5.24 16.97
C LEU A 43 -14.44 5.20 18.51
N ALA A 44 -13.38 5.85 18.99
CA ALA A 44 -13.03 5.85 20.42
C ALA A 44 -14.08 6.52 21.32
N ASP A 45 -14.92 7.38 20.76
CA ASP A 45 -16.04 8.05 21.45
C ASP A 45 -17.30 7.20 21.50
N GLY A 46 -17.27 5.96 20.96
CA GLY A 46 -18.39 5.05 20.90
C GLY A 46 -19.31 5.28 19.69
N SER A 47 -19.07 6.28 18.86
CA SER A 47 -19.84 6.49 17.62
C SER A 47 -19.40 5.53 16.52
N GLU A 48 -20.32 5.19 15.61
CA GLU A 48 -20.02 4.45 14.39
C GLU A 48 -19.86 5.38 13.20
N THR A 49 -18.88 5.09 12.37
CA THR A 49 -18.70 5.81 11.11
C THR A 49 -18.56 4.86 9.93
N ASP A 50 -18.80 5.38 8.71
CA ASP A 50 -18.50 4.67 7.48
C ASP A 50 -16.99 4.48 7.33
N ALA A 51 -16.58 3.37 6.68
CA ALA A 51 -15.17 3.07 6.53
C ALA A 51 -14.85 2.33 5.23
N CYS A 52 -13.70 2.66 4.65
CA CYS A 52 -13.09 1.86 3.59
C CYS A 52 -11.90 1.09 4.16
N SER A 53 -11.85 -0.22 3.89
CA SER A 53 -10.78 -1.08 4.42
C SER A 53 -9.42 -0.72 3.82
N GLY A 54 -8.40 -0.59 4.66
CA GLY A 54 -7.01 -0.44 4.21
C GLY A 54 -6.52 -1.59 3.33
N SER A 55 -7.12 -2.78 3.45
CA SER A 55 -6.79 -3.92 2.59
C SER A 55 -7.17 -3.67 1.11
N ILE A 56 -8.24 -2.92 0.85
CA ILE A 56 -8.66 -2.54 -0.50
C ILE A 56 -7.66 -1.55 -1.10
N ALA A 57 -7.34 -0.47 -0.37
CA ALA A 57 -6.34 0.50 -0.79
C ALA A 57 -4.96 -0.16 -1.03
N LYS A 58 -4.58 -1.10 -0.15
CA LYS A 58 -3.35 -1.88 -0.30
C LYS A 58 -3.37 -2.78 -1.54
N HIS A 59 -4.52 -3.40 -1.85
CA HIS A 59 -4.68 -4.22 -3.05
C HIS A 59 -4.59 -3.37 -4.31
N HIS A 60 -5.29 -2.24 -4.35
CA HIS A 60 -5.24 -1.29 -5.47
C HIS A 60 -3.81 -0.79 -5.71
N HIS A 61 -3.10 -0.35 -4.67
CA HIS A 61 -1.69 0.03 -4.78
C HIS A 61 -0.83 -1.12 -5.33
N ALA A 62 -1.08 -2.38 -4.90
CA ALA A 62 -0.33 -3.53 -5.40
C ALA A 62 -0.57 -3.80 -6.90
N VAL A 63 -1.79 -3.57 -7.39
CA VAL A 63 -2.14 -3.67 -8.82
C VAL A 63 -1.38 -2.62 -9.62
N LEU A 64 -1.46 -1.34 -9.23
CA LEU A 64 -0.74 -0.23 -9.88
C LEU A 64 0.77 -0.46 -9.86
N LEU A 65 1.33 -0.87 -8.71
CA LEU A 65 2.76 -1.14 -8.61
C LEU A 65 3.19 -2.30 -9.53
N ALA A 66 2.37 -3.36 -9.64
CA ALA A 66 2.67 -4.46 -10.57
C ALA A 66 2.69 -4.00 -12.03
N GLU A 67 1.80 -3.07 -12.40
CA GLU A 67 1.76 -2.47 -13.73
C GLU A 67 3.01 -1.61 -14.00
N TYR A 68 3.38 -0.73 -13.06
CA TYR A 68 4.62 0.06 -13.15
C TYR A 68 5.87 -0.81 -13.30
N LEU A 69 5.98 -1.87 -12.47
CA LEU A 69 7.11 -2.79 -12.54
C LEU A 69 7.14 -3.57 -13.86
N ALA A 70 6.00 -4.07 -14.34
CA ALA A 70 5.91 -4.82 -15.58
C ALA A 70 6.28 -3.96 -16.81
N VAL A 71 5.73 -2.74 -16.91
CA VAL A 71 6.02 -1.80 -18.00
C VAL A 71 7.48 -1.38 -18.00
N SER A 72 8.08 -1.22 -16.82
CA SER A 72 9.50 -0.87 -16.68
C SER A 72 10.45 -2.06 -16.83
N GLY A 73 9.96 -3.26 -17.14
CA GLY A 73 10.79 -4.46 -17.34
C GLY A 73 11.35 -5.06 -16.05
N PHE A 74 10.84 -4.68 -14.88
CA PHE A 74 11.29 -5.25 -13.62
C PHE A 74 10.72 -6.66 -13.38
N PRO A 75 11.48 -7.54 -12.71
CA PRO A 75 11.04 -8.90 -12.48
C PRO A 75 9.82 -8.96 -11.56
N LEU A 76 8.87 -9.80 -11.94
CA LEU A 76 7.71 -10.20 -11.15
C LEU A 76 7.59 -11.72 -11.17
N CYS A 77 7.36 -12.36 -10.03
CA CYS A 77 7.03 -13.78 -9.98
C CYS A 77 5.67 -14.05 -10.64
N GLN A 78 5.43 -15.28 -11.04
CA GLN A 78 4.22 -15.64 -11.76
C GLN A 78 2.93 -15.29 -10.98
N ALA A 79 2.89 -15.54 -9.67
CA ALA A 79 1.73 -15.21 -8.86
C ALA A 79 1.45 -13.69 -8.86
N CYS A 80 2.50 -12.86 -8.77
CA CYS A 80 2.35 -11.41 -8.83
C CYS A 80 1.89 -10.91 -10.21
N ARG A 81 2.33 -11.53 -11.29
CA ARG A 81 1.83 -11.26 -12.67
C ARG A 81 0.34 -11.57 -12.80
N HIS A 82 -0.13 -12.60 -12.11
CA HIS A 82 -1.55 -13.00 -12.08
C HIS A 82 -2.36 -12.31 -10.96
N ARG A 83 -1.78 -11.31 -10.27
CA ARG A 83 -2.42 -10.56 -9.19
C ARG A 83 -2.87 -11.44 -8.01
N ASP A 84 -2.22 -12.61 -7.78
CA ASP A 84 -2.49 -13.47 -6.63
C ASP A 84 -1.97 -12.81 -5.35
N GLY A 85 -2.87 -12.48 -4.43
CA GLY A 85 -2.54 -11.82 -3.16
C GLY A 85 -1.63 -12.63 -2.23
N ARG A 86 -1.51 -13.95 -2.44
CA ARG A 86 -0.55 -14.82 -1.72
C ARG A 86 0.87 -14.64 -2.21
N ARG A 87 1.06 -14.04 -3.39
CA ARG A 87 2.36 -13.76 -4.01
C ARG A 87 3.21 -15.04 -4.16
N VAL A 88 4.53 -14.96 -3.90
CA VAL A 88 5.41 -16.14 -4.00
C VAL A 88 4.95 -17.33 -3.16
N ALA A 89 4.21 -17.12 -2.08
CA ALA A 89 3.66 -18.20 -1.27
C ALA A 89 2.70 -19.12 -2.05
N ALA A 90 2.04 -18.60 -3.09
CA ALA A 90 1.20 -19.41 -3.98
C ALA A 90 2.01 -20.36 -4.88
N LEU A 91 3.31 -20.14 -5.01
CA LEU A 91 4.19 -20.86 -5.93
C LEU A 91 5.16 -21.81 -5.21
N ILE A 92 5.25 -21.73 -3.88
CA ILE A 92 6.32 -22.36 -3.11
C ILE A 92 6.36 -23.90 -3.21
N GLU A 93 5.26 -24.53 -3.58
CA GLU A 93 5.18 -25.99 -3.80
C GLU A 93 5.74 -26.42 -5.17
N ARG A 94 5.94 -25.47 -6.10
CA ARG A 94 6.47 -25.74 -7.42
C ARG A 94 7.99 -25.96 -7.35
N PRO A 95 8.55 -26.90 -8.14
CA PRO A 95 9.98 -27.24 -8.08
C PRO A 95 10.90 -26.02 -8.17
N GLU A 96 10.61 -25.06 -9.06
CA GLU A 96 11.41 -23.87 -9.32
C GLU A 96 11.38 -22.84 -8.19
N TYR A 97 10.39 -22.91 -7.29
CA TYR A 97 10.27 -22.01 -6.12
C TYR A 97 10.58 -22.68 -4.79
N LYS A 98 10.69 -24.01 -4.79
CA LYS A 98 10.76 -24.83 -3.57
C LYS A 98 11.94 -24.49 -2.66
N ASN A 99 13.08 -24.09 -3.23
CA ASN A 99 14.34 -23.87 -2.51
C ASN A 99 14.87 -22.44 -2.62
N LEU A 100 14.04 -21.47 -3.03
CA LEU A 100 14.49 -20.09 -3.12
C LEU A 100 14.81 -19.53 -1.73
N SER A 101 15.93 -18.82 -1.64
CA SER A 101 16.25 -18.00 -0.48
C SER A 101 15.39 -16.71 -0.49
N ILE A 102 15.35 -16.01 0.64
CA ILE A 102 14.66 -14.74 0.72
C ILE A 102 15.28 -13.73 -0.25
N GLU A 103 16.60 -13.70 -0.36
CA GLU A 103 17.35 -12.84 -1.26
C GLU A 103 16.95 -13.08 -2.72
N GLN A 104 16.87 -14.33 -3.15
CA GLN A 104 16.43 -14.72 -4.51
C GLN A 104 14.99 -14.28 -4.78
N ILE A 105 14.09 -14.40 -3.80
CA ILE A 105 12.71 -13.93 -3.93
C ILE A 105 12.68 -12.41 -4.09
N LEU A 106 13.45 -11.65 -3.29
CA LEU A 106 13.49 -10.19 -3.37
C LEU A 106 14.09 -9.71 -4.69
N GLN A 107 15.15 -10.35 -5.16
CA GLN A 107 15.75 -10.06 -6.48
C GLN A 107 14.78 -10.36 -7.62
N GLY A 108 14.09 -11.51 -7.53
CA GLY A 108 13.20 -12.03 -8.58
C GLY A 108 11.81 -11.41 -8.63
N CYS A 109 11.41 -10.58 -7.65
CA CYS A 109 10.06 -10.00 -7.65
C CYS A 109 9.96 -8.68 -6.88
N GLY A 110 9.80 -7.57 -7.60
CA GLY A 110 9.65 -6.25 -7.00
C GLY A 110 8.37 -6.09 -6.17
N LEU A 111 7.28 -6.80 -6.52
CA LEU A 111 6.04 -6.74 -5.74
C LEU A 111 6.13 -7.54 -4.44
N CYS A 112 6.79 -8.71 -4.44
CA CYS A 112 7.11 -9.44 -3.20
C CYS A 112 8.01 -8.61 -2.28
N ASP A 113 8.98 -7.88 -2.85
CA ASP A 113 9.84 -6.97 -2.10
C ASP A 113 9.04 -5.84 -1.43
N ALA A 114 8.15 -5.17 -2.16
CA ALA A 114 7.39 -4.02 -1.66
C ALA A 114 6.24 -4.40 -0.71
N HIS A 115 5.45 -5.41 -1.06
CA HIS A 115 4.23 -5.77 -0.32
C HIS A 115 4.40 -6.94 0.64
N GLY A 116 5.58 -7.55 0.67
CA GLY A 116 5.87 -8.67 1.55
C GLY A 116 5.17 -9.95 1.16
N PHE A 117 5.46 -11.01 1.91
CA PHE A 117 4.86 -12.34 1.76
C PHE A 117 5.04 -13.14 3.05
N LEU A 118 4.24 -14.20 3.19
CA LEU A 118 4.34 -15.17 4.27
C LEU A 118 4.29 -16.56 3.68
N VAL A 119 5.41 -17.28 3.73
CA VAL A 119 5.49 -18.71 3.42
C VAL A 119 5.47 -19.45 4.73
N THR A 120 4.41 -20.22 4.97
CA THR A 120 4.33 -21.16 6.10
C THR A 120 4.68 -22.55 5.61
N ALA A 121 5.58 -23.26 6.31
CA ALA A 121 5.81 -24.66 6.05
C ALA A 121 4.51 -25.43 6.36
N LYS A 122 3.76 -25.84 5.32
CA LYS A 122 2.78 -26.91 5.47
C LYS A 122 3.57 -28.20 5.55
N ASN A 123 3.52 -28.82 6.73
CA ASN A 123 3.85 -30.22 7.02
C ASN A 123 4.80 -30.90 6.02
N ALA A 124 6.10 -30.72 6.21
CA ALA A 124 6.98 -31.80 5.85
C ALA A 124 6.61 -32.96 6.79
N ASN A 125 6.11 -34.06 6.24
CA ASN A 125 6.00 -35.31 6.98
C ASN A 125 7.34 -35.56 7.67
N SER A 126 7.34 -35.53 9.00
CA SER A 126 8.47 -35.59 9.89
C SER A 126 9.02 -37.02 9.97
N GLN A 127 9.46 -37.58 8.86
CA GLN A 127 10.11 -38.92 8.87
C GLN A 127 11.52 -38.98 8.31
N GLN A 128 12.13 -37.87 7.94
CA GLN A 128 13.57 -37.84 7.69
C GLN A 128 14.15 -36.49 8.09
N GLY A 129 15.09 -36.50 9.01
CA GLY A 129 15.74 -35.36 9.65
C GLY A 129 16.45 -34.40 8.69
N THR A 130 15.66 -33.56 8.04
CA THR A 130 16.12 -32.38 7.34
C THR A 130 15.50 -31.17 8.03
N GLU A 131 16.33 -30.19 8.32
CA GLU A 131 16.00 -28.94 9.00
C GLU A 131 14.61 -28.44 8.64
N ALA A 132 13.78 -28.24 9.66
CA ALA A 132 12.45 -27.63 9.52
C ALA A 132 12.61 -26.38 8.66
N ARG A 133 11.94 -26.32 7.49
CA ARG A 133 11.95 -25.17 6.59
C ARG A 133 11.65 -23.95 7.42
N SER A 134 12.62 -23.07 7.58
CA SER A 134 12.42 -21.82 8.28
C SER A 134 11.33 -21.03 7.56
N LYS A 135 10.36 -20.54 8.31
CA LYS A 135 9.31 -19.64 7.85
C LYS A 135 9.95 -18.48 7.09
N LEU A 136 9.71 -18.40 5.77
CA LEU A 136 10.16 -17.26 4.97
C LEU A 136 9.09 -16.19 5.02
N THR A 137 9.46 -15.01 5.46
CA THR A 137 8.51 -13.89 5.59
C THR A 137 9.21 -12.57 5.34
N LYS A 138 8.47 -11.67 4.74
CA LYS A 138 8.83 -10.26 4.63
C LYS A 138 7.61 -9.41 4.95
N HIS A 139 7.77 -8.41 5.80
CA HIS A 139 6.73 -7.43 6.05
C HIS A 139 6.50 -6.53 4.83
N SER A 140 5.28 -6.07 4.68
CA SER A 140 4.97 -5.04 3.70
C SER A 140 5.71 -3.75 4.03
N LEU A 141 6.31 -3.13 3.03
CA LEU A 141 6.91 -1.80 3.16
C LEU A 141 5.87 -0.69 3.06
N VAL A 142 4.68 -0.99 2.52
CA VAL A 142 3.58 -0.04 2.36
C VAL A 142 2.39 -0.52 3.18
N GLU A 143 1.91 0.35 4.06
CA GLU A 143 0.82 0.07 4.99
C GLU A 143 -0.26 1.13 4.85
N PHE A 144 -1.53 0.69 4.91
CA PHE A 144 -2.70 1.55 4.79
C PHE A 144 -3.60 1.37 6.00
N SER A 145 -4.05 2.46 6.58
CA SER A 145 -5.12 2.46 7.58
C SER A 145 -6.48 2.18 6.94
N PHE A 146 -7.51 2.00 7.76
CA PHE A 146 -8.86 2.28 7.30
C PHE A 146 -8.95 3.76 6.90
N ALA A 147 -9.68 4.05 5.80
CA ALA A 147 -10.19 5.38 5.56
C ALA A 147 -11.48 5.50 6.36
N LEU A 148 -11.47 6.34 7.40
CA LEU A 148 -12.57 6.51 8.35
C LEU A 148 -13.37 7.76 7.98
N GLY A 149 -14.65 7.61 7.75
CA GLY A 149 -15.55 8.75 7.50
C GLY A 149 -15.54 9.72 8.69
N LEU A 150 -15.46 11.01 8.42
CA LEU A 150 -15.58 12.01 9.44
C LEU A 150 -17.02 12.02 10.00
N PRO A 151 -17.21 12.01 11.32
CA PRO A 151 -18.54 12.05 11.93
C PRO A 151 -19.38 13.22 11.39
N GLY A 152 -20.61 12.92 10.95
CA GLY A 152 -21.53 13.90 10.36
C GLY A 152 -21.20 14.35 8.93
N ARG A 153 -20.06 13.91 8.35
CA ARG A 153 -19.65 14.28 6.98
C ARG A 153 -19.67 13.10 6.01
N ALA A 154 -19.98 11.89 6.46
CA ALA A 154 -20.16 10.72 5.60
C ALA A 154 -21.63 10.30 5.60
N GLN A 155 -22.21 10.17 4.41
CA GLN A 155 -23.61 9.82 4.19
C GLN A 155 -23.73 8.63 3.26
N GLU A 156 -24.83 7.88 3.38
CA GLU A 156 -25.13 6.69 2.58
C GLU A 156 -26.53 6.81 1.97
N THR A 157 -26.65 6.40 0.73
CA THR A 157 -27.90 6.16 0.02
C THR A 157 -27.93 4.74 -0.53
N LEU A 158 -29.09 4.09 -0.53
CA LEU A 158 -29.24 2.74 -1.10
C LEU A 158 -29.77 2.83 -2.53
N HIS A 159 -29.04 2.27 -3.46
CA HIS A 159 -29.44 2.14 -4.86
C HIS A 159 -29.94 0.71 -5.14
N LEU A 160 -31.01 0.61 -5.92
CA LEU A 160 -31.54 -0.64 -6.43
C LEU A 160 -30.90 -0.98 -7.76
N PHE A 161 -30.33 -2.16 -7.86
CA PHE A 161 -29.82 -2.72 -9.10
C PHE A 161 -30.57 -4.01 -9.43
N THR A 162 -30.88 -4.20 -10.69
CA THR A 162 -31.42 -5.47 -11.20
C THR A 162 -30.27 -6.28 -11.78
N ARG A 163 -30.11 -7.51 -11.32
CA ARG A 163 -29.22 -8.49 -11.95
C ARG A 163 -30.08 -9.51 -12.69
N SER A 164 -29.79 -9.75 -13.96
CA SER A 164 -30.40 -10.84 -14.71
C SER A 164 -29.94 -12.17 -14.11
N GLY A 165 -30.88 -13.10 -13.86
CA GLY A 165 -30.56 -14.47 -13.46
C GLY A 165 -29.71 -15.17 -14.51
N GLU A 166 -28.91 -16.14 -14.10
CA GLU A 166 -28.06 -16.94 -15.02
C GLU A 166 -28.89 -17.93 -15.87
N SER A 167 -30.12 -18.22 -15.45
CA SER A 167 -31.07 -19.07 -16.18
C SER A 167 -32.37 -18.34 -16.51
N LYS A 168 -33.09 -18.80 -17.53
CA LYS A 168 -34.40 -18.25 -17.96
C LYS A 168 -35.48 -18.38 -16.86
N ASP A 169 -35.29 -19.27 -15.91
CA ASP A 169 -36.23 -19.57 -14.81
C ASP A 169 -35.88 -18.82 -13.52
N GLU A 170 -34.71 -18.17 -13.44
CA GLU A 170 -34.34 -17.31 -12.33
C GLU A 170 -34.77 -15.87 -12.64
N GLY A 171 -35.81 -15.41 -11.95
CA GLY A 171 -36.33 -14.05 -12.07
C GLY A 171 -35.25 -12.99 -11.79
N GLN A 172 -35.50 -11.74 -12.19
CA GLN A 172 -34.59 -10.62 -11.91
C GLN A 172 -34.36 -10.48 -10.39
N MET A 173 -33.10 -10.62 -9.96
CA MET A 173 -32.71 -10.38 -8.57
C MET A 173 -32.49 -8.90 -8.35
N LEU A 174 -33.27 -8.31 -7.44
CA LEU A 174 -33.07 -6.94 -6.98
C LEU A 174 -31.98 -6.89 -5.91
N MET A 175 -30.90 -6.17 -6.18
CA MET A 175 -29.83 -5.94 -5.22
C MET A 175 -29.85 -4.49 -4.73
N LYS A 176 -29.74 -4.31 -3.41
CA LYS A 176 -29.55 -2.99 -2.79
C LYS A 176 -28.07 -2.78 -2.52
N ILE A 177 -27.48 -1.79 -3.16
CA ILE A 177 -26.05 -1.47 -3.04
C ILE A 177 -25.91 -0.06 -2.44
N PRO A 178 -25.11 0.12 -1.37
CA PRO A 178 -24.88 1.43 -0.79
C PRO A 178 -23.97 2.27 -1.67
N ALA A 179 -24.40 3.49 -1.99
CA ALA A 179 -23.54 4.56 -2.47
C ALA A 179 -23.27 5.54 -1.34
N ARG A 180 -22.04 5.90 -1.17
CA ARG A 180 -21.56 6.72 -0.06
C ARG A 180 -20.90 7.98 -0.59
N SER A 181 -21.00 9.06 0.20
CA SER A 181 -20.35 10.32 -0.07
C SER A 181 -19.88 10.93 1.23
N GLY A 182 -18.66 11.46 1.25
CA GLY A 182 -18.15 12.09 2.47
C GLY A 182 -16.67 12.36 2.48
N ASP A 183 -16.22 12.88 3.61
CA ASP A 183 -14.82 13.13 3.91
C ASP A 183 -14.28 11.97 4.75
N TYR A 184 -13.12 11.45 4.38
CA TYR A 184 -12.49 10.29 5.01
C TYR A 184 -11.06 10.62 5.45
N ALA A 185 -10.75 10.34 6.71
CA ALA A 185 -9.40 10.38 7.25
C ALA A 185 -8.66 9.08 6.93
N LEU A 186 -7.49 9.16 6.32
CA LEU A 186 -6.65 8.01 6.02
C LEU A 186 -5.17 8.28 6.37
N LEU A 187 -4.46 7.21 6.69
CA LEU A 187 -3.02 7.19 6.92
C LEU A 187 -2.37 6.15 6.01
N VAL A 188 -1.26 6.53 5.42
CA VAL A 188 -0.38 5.62 4.66
C VAL A 188 1.02 5.73 5.23
N ARG A 189 1.72 4.60 5.34
CA ARG A 189 3.14 4.55 5.69
C ARG A 189 3.91 3.76 4.64
N TYR A 190 5.06 4.28 4.25
CA TYR A 190 6.00 3.63 3.37
C TYR A 190 7.40 3.66 3.96
N THR A 191 7.99 2.48 4.22
CA THR A 191 9.31 2.29 4.83
C THR A 191 10.33 1.93 3.74
N SER A 192 11.00 2.92 3.19
CA SER A 192 11.84 2.75 2.00
C SER A 192 13.14 2.00 2.25
N VAL A 193 13.69 2.06 3.47
CA VAL A 193 14.92 1.35 3.86
C VAL A 193 14.83 -0.16 3.62
N GLY A 194 13.62 -0.71 3.63
CA GLY A 194 13.38 -2.13 3.39
C GLY A 194 13.46 -2.59 1.93
N ILE A 195 13.61 -1.68 0.94
CA ILE A 195 13.70 -2.07 -0.47
C ILE A 195 14.96 -2.88 -0.71
N GLY A 196 14.77 -4.11 -1.22
CA GLY A 196 15.86 -5.03 -1.51
C GLY A 196 16.62 -5.50 -0.26
N VAL A 197 15.98 -5.45 0.91
CA VAL A 197 16.57 -5.86 2.19
C VAL A 197 15.73 -6.96 2.83
N ASP A 198 16.40 -8.03 3.29
CA ASP A 198 15.80 -8.97 4.26
C ASP A 198 15.72 -8.25 5.61
N THR A 199 14.56 -7.73 5.94
CA THR A 199 14.32 -6.94 7.15
C THR A 199 14.34 -7.75 8.45
N TYR A 200 14.37 -9.08 8.39
CA TYR A 200 14.52 -9.94 9.56
C TYR A 200 15.99 -10.15 9.94
N ARG A 201 16.86 -10.31 8.92
CA ARG A 201 18.29 -10.53 9.12
C ARG A 201 19.13 -9.28 8.86
N TRP A 202 18.49 -8.22 8.40
CA TRP A 202 19.12 -6.96 8.00
C TRP A 202 20.23 -7.17 6.93
N ARG A 203 19.98 -8.09 6.00
CA ARG A 203 20.87 -8.37 4.87
C ARG A 203 20.39 -7.69 3.61
N VAL A 204 21.30 -7.05 2.91
CA VAL A 204 21.00 -6.44 1.61
C VAL A 204 20.97 -7.53 0.54
N ALA A 205 19.82 -7.73 -0.10
CA ALA A 205 19.64 -8.65 -1.21
C ALA A 205 19.87 -7.98 -2.57
N ILE A 206 19.71 -6.64 -2.64
CA ILE A 206 19.86 -5.84 -3.86
C ILE A 206 20.82 -4.70 -3.56
N PHE A 207 22.08 -4.82 -4.01
CA PHE A 207 23.11 -3.79 -3.86
C PHE A 207 23.08 -2.73 -4.95
N ASP A 208 22.47 -3.00 -6.11
CA ASP A 208 22.33 -2.05 -7.21
C ASP A 208 21.41 -0.88 -6.78
N GLU A 209 22.04 0.28 -6.57
CA GLU A 209 21.33 1.50 -6.14
C GLU A 209 20.33 1.98 -7.19
N GLN A 210 20.61 1.80 -8.49
CA GLN A 210 19.68 2.18 -9.53
C GLN A 210 18.42 1.30 -9.52
N GLN A 211 18.58 0.00 -9.31
CA GLN A 211 17.45 -0.92 -9.18
C GLN A 211 16.60 -0.58 -7.94
N ARG A 212 17.24 -0.25 -6.82
CA ARG A 212 16.54 0.20 -5.60
C ARG A 212 15.77 1.51 -5.84
N ARG A 213 16.41 2.52 -6.49
CA ARG A 213 15.77 3.78 -6.86
C ARG A 213 14.58 3.58 -7.78
N ASN A 214 14.69 2.71 -8.76
CA ASN A 214 13.60 2.44 -9.69
C ASN A 214 12.40 1.80 -9.01
N ARG A 215 12.62 0.84 -8.09
CA ARG A 215 11.55 0.27 -7.25
C ARG A 215 10.91 1.32 -6.36
N HIS A 216 11.72 2.18 -5.75
CA HIS A 216 11.26 3.31 -4.93
C HIS A 216 10.34 4.24 -5.72
N ARG A 217 10.77 4.66 -6.91
CA ARG A 217 9.97 5.50 -7.81
C ARG A 217 8.65 4.84 -8.19
N ALA A 218 8.67 3.55 -8.52
CA ALA A 218 7.46 2.80 -8.84
C ALA A 218 6.48 2.75 -7.67
N ILE A 219 6.97 2.54 -6.43
CA ILE A 219 6.15 2.54 -5.21
C ILE A 219 5.52 3.91 -4.99
N LEU A 220 6.29 5.00 -5.07
CA LEU A 220 5.78 6.36 -4.89
C LEU A 220 4.78 6.75 -5.99
N SER A 221 5.02 6.34 -7.24
CA SER A 221 4.09 6.55 -8.35
C SER A 221 2.77 5.83 -8.11
N ALA A 222 2.83 4.56 -7.69
CA ALA A 222 1.65 3.79 -7.35
C ALA A 222 0.89 4.37 -6.14
N LEU A 223 1.59 4.92 -5.12
CA LEU A 223 0.96 5.62 -4.00
C LEU A 223 0.23 6.88 -4.45
N ARG A 224 0.87 7.71 -5.28
CA ARG A 224 0.25 8.90 -5.86
C ARG A 224 -1.04 8.52 -6.58
N ASP A 225 -0.97 7.55 -7.49
CA ASP A 225 -2.09 7.20 -8.36
C ASP A 225 -3.20 6.47 -7.60
N ALA A 226 -2.87 5.68 -6.57
CA ALA A 226 -3.86 5.04 -5.71
C ALA A 226 -4.73 6.05 -4.93
N LEU A 227 -4.20 7.22 -4.60
CA LEU A 227 -4.95 8.29 -3.93
C LEU A 227 -5.70 9.19 -4.91
N LEU A 228 -5.17 9.38 -6.12
CA LEU A 228 -5.79 10.22 -7.15
C LEU A 228 -6.87 9.50 -7.96
N SER A 229 -6.77 8.18 -8.07
CA SER A 229 -7.70 7.34 -8.83
C SER A 229 -8.09 6.12 -7.99
N PRO A 230 -8.91 6.29 -6.95
CA PRO A 230 -9.27 5.21 -6.04
C PRO A 230 -10.05 4.10 -6.76
N ASP A 231 -9.74 2.84 -6.42
CA ASP A 231 -10.40 1.65 -6.93
C ASP A 231 -10.81 0.71 -5.80
N GLY A 232 -11.88 -0.06 -6.02
CA GLY A 232 -12.44 -0.96 -5.01
C GLY A 232 -13.58 -1.84 -5.51
N ALA A 233 -14.50 -2.20 -4.60
CA ALA A 233 -15.45 -3.29 -4.84
C ALA A 233 -16.44 -3.04 -6.00
N MET A 234 -16.89 -1.83 -6.22
CA MET A 234 -17.95 -1.51 -7.19
C MET A 234 -17.56 -0.40 -8.18
N THR A 235 -16.27 -0.16 -8.36
CA THR A 235 -15.75 0.97 -9.15
C THR A 235 -16.20 0.94 -10.60
N ALA A 236 -16.43 -0.24 -11.18
CA ALA A 236 -16.91 -0.37 -12.56
C ALA A 236 -18.26 0.32 -12.82
N THR A 237 -19.10 0.48 -11.80
CA THR A 237 -20.44 1.11 -11.92
C THR A 237 -20.65 2.28 -10.98
N MET A 238 -19.77 2.45 -10.00
CA MET A 238 -19.76 3.55 -9.01
C MET A 238 -18.34 4.08 -8.88
N LEU A 239 -17.82 4.65 -9.98
CA LEU A 239 -16.51 5.31 -9.97
C LEU A 239 -16.57 6.52 -9.03
N PRO A 240 -15.71 6.59 -8.02
CA PRO A 240 -15.73 7.69 -7.06
C PRO A 240 -15.40 9.03 -7.72
N HIS A 241 -16.14 10.08 -7.40
CA HIS A 241 -15.70 11.43 -7.70
C HIS A 241 -14.79 11.91 -6.58
N LEU A 242 -13.51 12.12 -6.88
CA LEU A 242 -12.57 12.76 -5.98
C LEU A 242 -12.80 14.27 -6.02
N THR A 243 -13.34 14.85 -4.96
CA THR A 243 -13.68 16.27 -4.88
C THR A 243 -12.77 17.07 -3.97
N GLY A 244 -11.95 16.42 -3.16
CA GLY A 244 -10.99 17.06 -2.26
C GLY A 244 -9.92 16.10 -1.78
N LEU A 245 -8.71 16.63 -1.59
CA LEU A 245 -7.60 15.94 -0.96
C LEU A 245 -6.71 16.97 -0.26
N GLU A 246 -6.68 16.92 1.06
CA GLU A 246 -5.88 17.80 1.91
C GLU A 246 -5.09 17.02 2.94
N GLY A 247 -3.98 17.55 3.41
CA GLY A 247 -3.18 16.89 4.45
C GLY A 247 -1.73 17.29 4.49
N ALA A 248 -0.89 16.34 4.91
CA ALA A 248 0.57 16.49 4.89
C ALA A 248 1.26 15.16 4.52
N ILE A 249 2.26 15.25 3.67
CA ILE A 249 3.26 14.21 3.47
C ILE A 249 4.41 14.50 4.43
N VAL A 250 4.80 13.50 5.23
CA VAL A 250 5.94 13.63 6.14
C VAL A 250 7.02 12.66 5.68
N VAL A 251 8.22 13.16 5.50
CA VAL A 251 9.40 12.39 5.09
C VAL A 251 10.41 12.40 6.22
N GLN A 252 10.76 11.22 6.71
CA GLN A 252 11.90 11.03 7.61
C GLN A 252 13.12 10.71 6.75
N SER A 253 14.13 11.55 6.80
CA SER A 253 15.34 11.43 5.95
C SER A 253 16.45 10.61 6.59
N ASP A 254 16.39 10.36 7.89
CA ASP A 254 17.36 9.57 8.65
C ASP A 254 16.63 8.52 9.51
N VAL A 255 17.40 7.69 10.20
CA VAL A 255 16.87 6.62 11.08
C VAL A 255 15.87 7.19 12.07
N GLY A 256 14.63 6.72 11.97
CA GLY A 256 13.52 7.18 12.78
C GLY A 256 12.17 6.89 12.16
N ARG A 257 11.09 7.25 12.84
CA ARG A 257 9.73 7.11 12.35
C ARG A 257 9.17 8.45 11.89
N ALA A 258 8.61 8.48 10.70
CA ALA A 258 7.84 9.64 10.25
C ALA A 258 6.56 9.77 11.10
N PRO A 259 6.29 10.95 11.69
CA PRO A 259 5.08 11.18 12.45
C PRO A 259 3.81 10.85 11.68
N MET A 260 2.82 10.31 12.41
CA MET A 260 1.47 10.10 11.91
C MET A 260 0.47 10.76 12.87
N TYR A 261 -0.44 11.55 12.32
CA TYR A 261 -1.53 12.15 13.08
C TYR A 261 -2.81 12.11 12.26
N SER A 262 -3.90 11.61 12.86
CA SER A 262 -5.12 11.33 12.11
C SER A 262 -5.86 12.60 11.69
N ALA A 263 -6.27 12.64 10.43
CA ALA A 263 -7.13 13.68 9.87
C ALA A 263 -8.60 13.64 10.38
N LEU A 264 -8.92 12.76 11.35
CA LEU A 264 -10.13 12.88 12.18
C LEU A 264 -10.10 14.14 13.05
N LYS A 265 -8.91 14.70 13.32
CA LYS A 265 -8.72 15.96 14.06
C LYS A 265 -8.49 17.10 13.07
N ASP A 266 -9.15 18.23 13.27
CA ASP A 266 -9.05 19.36 12.34
C ASP A 266 -7.67 20.05 12.40
N ASP A 267 -6.95 19.95 13.52
CA ASP A 267 -5.61 20.52 13.70
C ASP A 267 -4.46 19.61 13.23
N PHE A 268 -4.75 18.49 12.53
CA PHE A 268 -3.75 17.46 12.22
C PHE A 268 -2.57 17.98 11.41
N VAL A 269 -2.79 18.85 10.43
CA VAL A 269 -1.71 19.45 9.62
C VAL A 269 -0.83 20.34 10.48
N THR A 270 -1.44 21.20 11.32
CA THR A 270 -0.72 22.10 12.23
C THR A 270 0.16 21.33 13.21
N ARG A 271 -0.36 20.19 13.73
CA ARG A 271 0.41 19.32 14.62
C ARG A 271 1.59 18.68 13.92
N LEU A 272 1.40 18.21 12.69
CA LEU A 272 2.50 17.61 11.91
C LEU A 272 3.57 18.66 11.56
N VAL A 273 3.18 19.86 11.15
CA VAL A 273 4.11 20.96 10.87
C VAL A 273 4.93 21.33 12.11
N ALA A 274 4.33 21.31 13.30
CA ALA A 274 5.04 21.55 14.54
C ALA A 274 6.10 20.47 14.90
N MET A 275 6.07 19.29 14.24
CA MET A 275 7.06 18.21 14.40
C MET A 275 8.19 18.29 13.38
N GLN A 276 8.22 19.30 12.52
CA GLN A 276 9.27 19.48 11.50
C GLN A 276 10.65 19.68 12.15
N SER A 277 11.67 19.06 11.56
CA SER A 277 13.07 19.18 11.93
C SER A 277 13.96 18.93 10.71
N ASP A 278 15.28 19.01 10.87
CA ASP A 278 16.24 18.73 9.77
C ASP A 278 16.08 17.32 9.18
N ALA A 279 15.73 16.34 10.01
CA ALA A 279 15.52 14.96 9.59
C ALA A 279 14.04 14.63 9.30
N CYS A 280 13.10 15.45 9.71
CA CYS A 280 11.67 15.25 9.55
C CYS A 280 11.07 16.39 8.73
N LEU A 281 10.89 16.16 7.44
CA LEU A 281 10.38 17.16 6.49
C LEU A 281 8.87 17.01 6.35
N VAL A 282 8.14 18.10 6.48
CA VAL A 282 6.67 18.11 6.38
C VAL A 282 6.25 18.94 5.17
N TYR A 283 5.45 18.35 4.29
CA TYR A 283 4.93 18.95 3.07
C TYR A 283 3.40 19.03 3.15
N PRO A 284 2.83 20.14 3.66
CA PRO A 284 1.39 20.32 3.70
C PRO A 284 0.80 20.56 2.31
N PHE A 285 -0.42 20.08 2.07
CA PHE A 285 -1.18 20.31 0.85
C PHE A 285 -2.66 20.51 1.17
N ALA A 286 -3.32 21.38 0.40
CA ALA A 286 -4.74 21.70 0.57
C ALA A 286 -5.58 21.33 -0.65
N THR A 287 -4.95 20.86 -1.74
CA THR A 287 -5.61 20.54 -3.00
C THR A 287 -5.02 19.30 -3.65
N VAL A 288 -5.77 18.71 -4.57
CA VAL A 288 -5.37 17.52 -5.34
C VAL A 288 -4.12 17.78 -6.18
N ASP A 289 -4.03 18.94 -6.82
CA ASP A 289 -2.89 19.36 -7.65
C ASP A 289 -1.64 19.63 -6.80
N ALA A 290 -1.77 20.22 -5.62
CA ALA A 290 -0.65 20.39 -4.68
C ALA A 290 -0.09 19.05 -4.21
N PHE A 291 -0.95 18.09 -3.85
CA PHE A 291 -0.53 16.72 -3.52
C PHE A 291 0.21 16.08 -4.70
N HIS A 292 -0.36 16.17 -5.91
CA HIS A 292 0.26 15.63 -7.11
C HIS A 292 1.66 16.22 -7.34
N ALA A 293 1.83 17.54 -7.23
CA ALA A 293 3.09 18.23 -7.43
C ALA A 293 4.15 17.77 -6.42
N ILE A 294 3.81 17.72 -5.12
CA ILE A 294 4.72 17.22 -4.07
C ILE A 294 5.14 15.79 -4.35
N MET A 295 4.21 14.90 -4.71
CA MET A 295 4.54 13.52 -5.03
C MET A 295 5.44 13.40 -6.27
N GLN A 296 5.23 14.22 -7.30
CA GLN A 296 6.10 14.27 -8.49
C GLN A 296 7.53 14.67 -8.12
N ASP A 297 7.69 15.69 -7.28
CA ASP A 297 8.99 16.15 -6.81
C ASP A 297 9.70 15.05 -5.98
N LEU A 298 8.99 14.38 -5.09
CA LEU A 298 9.53 13.28 -4.29
C LEU A 298 9.93 12.08 -5.18
N ILE A 299 9.14 11.73 -6.19
CA ILE A 299 9.45 10.67 -7.15
C ILE A 299 10.75 11.00 -7.93
N ALA A 300 10.93 12.26 -8.31
CA ALA A 300 12.08 12.70 -9.09
C ALA A 300 13.34 12.84 -8.23
N SER A 301 13.25 13.41 -7.04
CA SER A 301 14.39 13.90 -6.23
C SER A 301 14.78 12.99 -5.08
N SER A 302 13.98 11.97 -4.69
CA SER A 302 14.30 11.10 -3.56
C SER A 302 14.89 9.76 -3.95
N ALA A 303 15.55 9.12 -2.98
CA ALA A 303 16.08 7.77 -3.08
C ALA A 303 15.84 7.00 -1.75
N PRO A 304 15.75 5.67 -1.81
CA PRO A 304 15.59 4.88 -0.60
C PRO A 304 16.84 5.00 0.28
N TYR A 305 16.62 5.23 1.57
CA TYR A 305 17.69 5.27 2.55
C TYR A 305 18.46 3.94 2.58
N LEU A 306 19.77 4.01 2.68
CA LEU A 306 20.63 2.87 2.89
C LEU A 306 21.58 3.16 4.06
N PRO A 307 21.47 2.43 5.20
CA PRO A 307 22.35 2.62 6.33
C PRO A 307 23.83 2.46 5.97
N ALA A 308 24.72 3.21 6.63
CA ALA A 308 26.16 3.16 6.40
C ALA A 308 26.74 1.75 6.61
N SER A 309 26.22 1.01 7.60
CA SER A 309 26.57 -0.38 7.86
C SER A 309 26.36 -1.34 6.69
N TYR A 310 25.42 -1.02 5.79
CA TYR A 310 25.19 -1.82 4.58
C TYR A 310 26.13 -1.46 3.43
N ARG A 311 26.74 -0.27 3.46
CA ARG A 311 27.73 0.16 2.47
C ARG A 311 29.09 -0.51 2.72
N THR A 312 29.44 -0.77 3.97
CA THR A 312 30.70 -1.45 4.36
C THR A 312 30.69 -2.94 4.03
N ALA A 313 29.53 -3.61 4.09
CA ALA A 313 29.41 -5.01 3.66
C ALA A 313 29.73 -5.21 2.17
N ARG A 314 29.44 -4.20 1.32
CA ARG A 314 29.76 -4.23 -0.12
C ARG A 314 31.26 -4.15 -0.41
N GLN A 315 32.04 -3.48 0.43
CA GLN A 315 33.50 -3.39 0.27
C GLN A 315 34.20 -4.70 0.64
N GLN A 316 33.61 -5.48 1.55
CA GLN A 316 34.19 -6.76 1.97
C GLN A 316 33.90 -7.92 0.99
N GLU A 317 32.79 -7.86 0.22
CA GLU A 317 32.50 -8.87 -0.81
C GLU A 317 33.20 -8.60 -2.16
N GLY A 318 33.74 -7.40 -2.36
CA GLY A 318 34.51 -7.03 -3.57
C GLY A 318 36.00 -7.28 -3.45
N ASP A 319 36.50 -7.62 -2.26
CA ASP A 319 37.92 -7.90 -1.97
C ASP A 319 38.20 -9.42 -1.77
N GLU A 320 37.19 -10.32 -1.93
CA GLU A 320 37.31 -11.76 -2.05
C GLU A 320 37.12 -12.22 -3.52
#